data_bfb06a2ce264f0522d286aa4b24cf1e7
#
_entry.id   bfb06a2ce264f0522d286aa4b24cf1e7
#
_cell.length_a   1.000
_cell.length_b   1.000
_cell.length_c   1.000
_cell.angle_alpha   90.00
_cell.angle_beta   90.00
_cell.angle_gamma   90.00
#
_symmetry.space_group_name_H-M   'P 1'
#
loop_
_entity.id
_entity.type
_entity.pdbx_description
1 polymer ?
#
loop_
_entity_poly.entity_id
_entity_poly.type
_entity_poly.pdbx_seq_one_letter_code
_entity_poly.pdbx_strand_id
1 'polypeptide(L)'
;LHLMQESSAGSLCSLSNYYSCLYGPAGSARAIQDVSAARWQAAAQALRQLPGSSVLRLQPLDADSAWLAGLEEGLRAAGYWTDRFFCFGNWYQPVPGGGFADYWQQRPSALRHSVERGRRRLDRAGGAWHIDIIADASPGLDACLAAYLAVYAQSWKSPEPCPDFMPALVRMAAREGWLRLGVLWLEDRPLAAQVWLVCGGKANIYKLAYVKGQERLSAGSVLTAALMQYAMDVDQVLEVDYLSGDDAYKRDWMAMRRERVGLVAFDPRRLAGLLAAGRHFAGRVLRRR
;
A
#
# COMPACT_ATOMS: atom_id res chain seq x y z
N LEU A 1 3.58 13.41 13.78
CA LEU A 1 3.43 11.95 13.83
C LEU A 1 2.19 11.60 14.65
N HIS A 2 1.32 10.73 14.11
CA HIS A 2 0.14 10.21 14.81
C HIS A 2 0.51 8.90 15.49
N LEU A 3 0.46 8.88 16.82
CA LEU A 3 0.85 7.72 17.63
C LEU A 3 -0.36 7.17 18.38
N MET A 4 -0.33 5.88 18.65
CA MET A 4 -1.27 5.21 19.53
C MET A 4 -0.49 4.44 20.61
N GLN A 5 -1.11 4.27 21.77
CA GLN A 5 -0.57 3.43 22.84
C GLN A 5 -1.05 1.99 22.63
N GLU A 6 -0.12 1.07 22.60
CA GLU A 6 -0.44 -0.35 22.52
C GLU A 6 -0.85 -0.88 23.90
N SER A 7 -2.07 -1.41 23.99
CA SER A 7 -2.71 -1.74 25.28
C SER A 7 -1.97 -2.81 26.09
N SER A 8 -1.20 -3.68 25.48
CA SER A 8 -0.58 -4.83 26.14
C SER A 8 0.86 -4.62 26.61
N ALA A 9 1.58 -3.63 26.10
CA ALA A 9 3.02 -3.51 26.29
C ALA A 9 3.51 -2.16 26.84
N GLY A 10 2.64 -1.17 27.06
CA GLY A 10 3.07 0.16 27.44
C GLY A 10 4.03 0.78 26.42
N SER A 11 3.87 0.46 25.15
CA SER A 11 4.64 0.98 24.03
C SER A 11 3.83 1.98 23.21
N LEU A 12 4.51 2.94 22.58
CA LEU A 12 3.95 3.81 21.57
C LEU A 12 4.20 3.21 20.19
N CYS A 13 3.18 3.16 19.34
CA CYS A 13 3.33 2.73 17.97
C CYS A 13 2.70 3.72 16.98
N SER A 14 3.05 3.60 15.72
CA SER A 14 2.40 4.34 14.64
C SER A 14 0.90 4.07 14.66
N LEU A 15 0.09 5.11 14.42
CA LEU A 15 -1.35 4.96 14.16
C LEU A 15 -1.52 4.32 12.78
N SER A 16 -1.29 3.02 12.74
CA SER A 16 -1.37 2.19 11.53
C SER A 16 -1.97 0.84 11.86
N ASN A 17 -2.61 0.22 10.88
CA ASN A 17 -3.26 -1.07 11.02
C ASN A 17 -3.09 -1.92 9.75
N TYR A 18 -3.84 -3.01 9.63
CA TYR A 18 -3.88 -3.90 8.46
C TYR A 18 -4.07 -3.16 7.11
N TYR A 19 -4.78 -2.04 7.12
CA TYR A 19 -5.09 -1.25 5.93
C TYR A 19 -4.04 -0.18 5.60
N SER A 20 -3.03 0.00 6.45
CA SER A 20 -2.02 1.04 6.29
C SER A 20 -0.80 0.52 5.51
N CYS A 21 -0.59 1.05 4.32
CA CYS A 21 0.53 0.65 3.46
C CYS A 21 1.77 1.54 3.62
N LEU A 22 1.60 2.72 4.19
CA LEU A 22 2.66 3.69 4.47
C LEU A 22 2.26 4.55 5.66
N TYR A 23 3.21 4.80 6.54
CA TYR A 23 3.09 5.71 7.67
C TYR A 23 4.14 6.82 7.57
N GLY A 24 3.78 8.02 7.97
CA GLY A 24 4.68 9.16 7.97
C GLY A 24 4.13 10.37 8.72
N PRO A 25 4.88 11.46 8.80
CA PRO A 25 4.39 12.71 9.36
C PRO A 25 3.28 13.28 8.46
N ALA A 26 2.22 13.81 9.08
CA ALA A 26 1.22 14.59 8.36
C ALA A 26 1.72 16.04 8.20
N GLY A 27 1.53 16.59 7.01
CA GLY A 27 1.94 17.93 6.65
C GLY A 27 2.30 18.04 5.17
N SER A 28 2.59 19.26 4.71
CA SER A 28 3.11 19.43 3.35
C SER A 28 4.51 18.84 3.22
N ALA A 29 4.86 18.32 2.05
CA ALA A 29 6.19 17.76 1.78
C ALA A 29 7.31 18.74 2.14
N ARG A 30 7.14 20.03 1.81
CA ARG A 30 8.09 21.09 2.15
C ARG A 30 8.26 21.25 3.66
N ALA A 31 7.15 21.34 4.40
CA ALA A 31 7.20 21.50 5.84
C ALA A 31 7.87 20.31 6.55
N ILE A 32 7.76 19.11 5.99
CA ILE A 32 8.39 17.90 6.52
C ILE A 32 9.89 17.87 6.18
N GLN A 33 10.28 18.27 4.97
CA GLN A 33 11.67 18.34 4.54
C GLN A 33 12.48 19.41 5.29
N ASP A 34 11.83 20.54 5.64
CA ASP A 34 12.47 21.67 6.32
C ASP A 34 12.60 21.48 7.85
N VAL A 35 12.26 20.30 8.39
CA VAL A 35 12.41 20.02 9.84
C VAL A 35 13.88 19.84 10.18
N SER A 36 14.45 20.79 10.95
CA SER A 36 15.84 20.73 11.37
C SER A 36 16.13 19.58 12.35
N ALA A 37 17.40 19.15 12.43
CA ALA A 37 17.86 18.15 13.40
C ALA A 37 17.47 18.51 14.85
N ALA A 38 17.61 19.79 15.21
CA ALA A 38 17.22 20.28 16.55
C ALA A 38 15.73 20.08 16.85
N ARG A 39 14.85 20.27 15.84
CA ARG A 39 13.41 20.01 16.00
C ARG A 39 13.11 18.52 16.13
N TRP A 40 13.79 17.64 15.40
CA TRP A 40 13.66 16.20 15.57
C TRP A 40 14.11 15.75 16.95
N GLN A 41 15.22 16.30 17.46
CA GLN A 41 15.71 16.02 18.81
C GLN A 41 14.71 16.51 19.88
N ALA A 42 14.19 17.72 19.75
CA ALA A 42 13.16 18.24 20.67
C ALA A 42 11.89 17.39 20.66
N ALA A 43 11.44 16.95 19.47
CA ALA A 43 10.30 16.03 19.35
C ALA A 43 10.59 14.69 20.05
N ALA A 44 11.78 14.14 19.89
CA ALA A 44 12.19 12.90 20.56
C ALA A 44 12.26 13.05 22.08
N GLN A 45 12.73 14.20 22.57
CA GLN A 45 12.71 14.52 24.01
C GLN A 45 11.29 14.65 24.55
N ALA A 46 10.39 15.30 23.82
CA ALA A 46 8.97 15.40 24.19
C ALA A 46 8.28 14.02 24.22
N LEU A 47 8.59 13.14 23.25
CA LEU A 47 8.08 11.77 23.24
C LEU A 47 8.42 11.00 24.52
N ARG A 48 9.57 11.25 25.14
CA ARG A 48 9.97 10.59 26.41
C ARG A 48 9.08 10.91 27.58
N GLN A 49 8.37 12.04 27.54
CA GLN A 49 7.46 12.45 28.60
C GLN A 49 6.09 11.75 28.49
N LEU A 50 5.81 11.11 27.35
CA LEU A 50 4.54 10.43 27.15
C LEU A 50 4.50 9.07 27.89
N PRO A 51 3.33 8.66 28.39
CA PRO A 51 3.11 7.30 28.87
C PRO A 51 3.42 6.29 27.75
N GLY A 52 4.03 5.16 28.09
CA GLY A 52 4.37 4.12 27.11
C GLY A 52 5.59 4.41 26.22
N SER A 53 6.31 5.53 26.42
CA SER A 53 7.47 5.92 25.61
C SER A 53 8.74 5.09 25.87
N SER A 54 8.69 4.05 26.69
CA SER A 54 9.82 3.13 26.88
C SER A 54 10.22 2.42 25.60
N VAL A 55 9.26 2.15 24.73
CA VAL A 55 9.45 1.58 23.40
C VAL A 55 8.61 2.36 22.42
N LEU A 56 9.23 2.79 21.31
CA LEU A 56 8.54 3.39 20.17
C LEU A 56 8.69 2.45 18.97
N ARG A 57 7.59 2.11 18.32
CA ARG A 57 7.57 1.28 17.09
C ARG A 57 6.81 1.98 15.98
N LEU A 58 7.49 2.38 14.92
CA LEU A 58 6.91 3.05 13.77
C LEU A 58 7.03 2.16 12.54
N GLN A 59 5.90 1.92 11.86
CA GLN A 59 5.84 1.10 10.65
C GLN A 59 4.50 1.26 9.92
N PRO A 60 4.44 0.98 8.60
CA PRO A 60 5.56 0.83 7.67
C PRO A 60 6.05 2.21 7.20
N LEU A 61 7.34 2.39 7.04
CA LEU A 61 8.00 3.65 6.70
C LEU A 61 8.68 3.56 5.34
N ASP A 62 8.87 4.70 4.69
CA ASP A 62 9.71 4.80 3.51
C ASP A 62 11.19 4.83 3.92
N ALA A 63 11.95 3.80 3.52
CA ALA A 63 13.36 3.65 3.90
C ALA A 63 14.23 4.82 3.45
N ASP A 64 13.89 5.43 2.30
CA ASP A 64 14.69 6.48 1.65
C ASP A 64 14.23 7.89 2.01
N SER A 65 13.22 8.03 2.88
CA SER A 65 12.72 9.35 3.27
C SER A 65 13.69 10.11 4.19
N ALA A 66 14.00 11.35 3.83
CA ALA A 66 14.89 12.21 4.61
C ALA A 66 14.37 12.45 6.05
N TRP A 67 13.05 12.53 6.24
CA TRP A 67 12.47 12.73 7.56
C TRP A 67 12.70 11.52 8.50
N LEU A 68 12.78 10.30 7.96
CA LEU A 68 13.07 9.10 8.76
C LEU A 68 14.50 9.14 9.30
N ALA A 69 15.45 9.54 8.46
CA ALA A 69 16.84 9.72 8.88
C ALA A 69 16.95 10.78 9.98
N GLY A 70 16.30 11.94 9.80
CA GLY A 70 16.28 13.01 10.79
C GLY A 70 15.61 12.61 12.12
N LEU A 71 14.48 11.89 12.06
CA LEU A 71 13.82 11.35 13.25
C LEU A 71 14.72 10.36 13.99
N GLU A 72 15.35 9.44 13.27
CA GLU A 72 16.24 8.44 13.88
C GLU A 72 17.43 9.08 14.57
N GLU A 73 18.05 10.07 13.93
CA GLU A 73 19.13 10.85 14.52
C GLU A 73 18.66 11.62 15.77
N GLY A 74 17.49 12.27 15.70
CA GLY A 74 16.88 12.95 16.83
C GLY A 74 16.60 12.03 18.01
N LEU A 75 16.12 10.81 17.75
CA LEU A 75 15.90 9.78 18.78
C LEU A 75 17.22 9.35 19.42
N ARG A 76 18.28 9.11 18.64
CA ARG A 76 19.61 8.79 19.15
C ARG A 76 20.18 9.93 20.00
N ALA A 77 20.08 11.17 19.52
CA ALA A 77 20.53 12.35 20.25
C ALA A 77 19.76 12.55 21.57
N ALA A 78 18.49 12.12 21.62
CA ALA A 78 17.69 12.07 22.84
C ALA A 78 18.02 10.87 23.74
N GLY A 79 18.91 9.97 23.33
CA GLY A 79 19.40 8.83 24.10
C GLY A 79 18.59 7.56 23.97
N TYR A 80 17.80 7.42 22.92
CA TYR A 80 17.19 6.15 22.56
C TYR A 80 18.21 5.25 21.81
N TRP A 81 18.06 3.93 21.98
CA TRP A 81 18.69 2.95 21.11
C TRP A 81 17.73 2.61 19.98
N THR A 82 18.16 2.79 18.73
CA THR A 82 17.31 2.61 17.55
C THR A 82 17.77 1.43 16.71
N ASP A 83 16.82 0.76 16.06
CA ASP A 83 17.09 -0.23 15.03
C ASP A 83 16.02 -0.16 13.94
N ARG A 84 16.45 -0.41 12.68
CA ARG A 84 15.52 -0.57 11.54
C ARG A 84 15.30 -2.05 11.26
N PHE A 85 14.10 -2.40 10.87
CA PHE A 85 13.76 -3.74 10.43
C PHE A 85 12.97 -3.69 9.14
N PHE A 86 13.13 -4.71 8.31
CA PHE A 86 12.40 -4.86 7.07
C PHE A 86 10.93 -5.18 7.34
N CYS A 87 10.01 -4.48 6.65
CA CYS A 87 8.59 -4.78 6.66
C CYS A 87 8.17 -5.57 5.42
N PHE A 88 8.34 -4.96 4.24
CA PHE A 88 8.04 -5.59 2.96
C PHE A 88 8.66 -4.81 1.79
N GLY A 89 8.77 -5.48 0.62
CA GLY A 89 9.09 -4.85 -0.64
C GLY A 89 7.87 -4.19 -1.25
N ASN A 90 8.05 -3.01 -1.83
CA ASN A 90 7.02 -2.24 -2.51
C ASN A 90 7.41 -2.03 -3.96
N TRP A 91 6.63 -2.61 -4.88
CA TRP A 91 6.81 -2.48 -6.31
C TRP A 91 6.06 -1.26 -6.84
N TYR A 92 6.71 -0.46 -7.68
CA TYR A 92 6.12 0.75 -8.26
C TYR A 92 6.65 1.03 -9.66
N GLN A 93 5.88 1.81 -10.42
CA GLN A 93 6.18 2.23 -11.78
C GLN A 93 6.17 3.75 -11.86
N PRO A 94 7.32 4.42 -12.04
CA PRO A 94 7.34 5.82 -12.47
C PRO A 94 6.75 5.98 -13.87
N VAL A 95 5.99 7.03 -14.08
CA VAL A 95 5.36 7.37 -15.37
C VAL A 95 5.90 8.74 -15.83
N PRO A 96 7.07 8.78 -16.46
CA PRO A 96 7.73 10.04 -16.81
C PRO A 96 7.12 10.78 -18.03
N GLY A 97 6.03 10.27 -18.58
CA GLY A 97 5.40 10.71 -19.84
C GLY A 97 5.28 9.53 -20.81
N GLY A 98 4.66 9.78 -21.99
CA GLY A 98 4.49 8.74 -23.03
C GLY A 98 3.26 7.85 -22.87
N GLY A 99 2.57 7.90 -21.72
CA GLY A 99 1.32 7.18 -21.50
C GLY A 99 1.47 5.65 -21.45
N PHE A 100 0.31 4.97 -21.54
CA PHE A 100 0.24 3.52 -21.42
C PHE A 100 0.95 2.79 -22.56
N ALA A 101 0.95 3.30 -23.78
CA ALA A 101 1.54 2.62 -24.92
C ALA A 101 3.05 2.39 -24.73
N ASP A 102 3.79 3.41 -24.29
CA ASP A 102 5.22 3.34 -24.04
C ASP A 102 5.53 2.43 -22.85
N TYR A 103 4.76 2.56 -21.76
CA TYR A 103 4.84 1.65 -20.63
C TYR A 103 4.64 0.19 -21.08
N TRP A 104 3.59 -0.09 -21.86
CA TRP A 104 3.21 -1.43 -22.27
C TRP A 104 4.28 -2.12 -23.13
N GLN A 105 4.92 -1.39 -24.04
CA GLN A 105 6.00 -1.90 -24.86
C GLN A 105 7.20 -2.38 -24.04
N GLN A 106 7.46 -1.75 -22.91
CA GLN A 106 8.56 -2.10 -21.99
C GLN A 106 8.25 -3.29 -21.08
N ARG A 107 7.01 -3.79 -21.07
CA ARG A 107 6.65 -4.94 -20.23
C ARG A 107 7.11 -6.25 -20.85
N PRO A 108 7.40 -7.27 -20.00
CA PRO A 108 7.77 -8.60 -20.48
C PRO A 108 6.77 -9.14 -21.51
N SER A 109 7.25 -9.74 -22.58
CA SER A 109 6.39 -10.32 -23.62
C SER A 109 5.41 -11.37 -23.06
N ALA A 110 5.85 -12.13 -22.06
CA ALA A 110 5.01 -13.11 -21.37
C ALA A 110 3.76 -12.47 -20.74
N LEU A 111 3.91 -11.30 -20.09
CA LEU A 111 2.79 -10.55 -19.53
C LEU A 111 1.86 -10.04 -20.64
N ARG A 112 2.42 -9.40 -21.68
CA ARG A 112 1.64 -8.88 -22.82
C ARG A 112 0.82 -9.97 -23.49
N HIS A 113 1.46 -11.11 -23.81
CA HIS A 113 0.78 -12.27 -24.38
C HIS A 113 -0.27 -12.88 -23.43
N SER A 114 -0.03 -12.84 -22.11
CA SER A 114 -1.02 -13.33 -21.13
C SER A 114 -2.30 -12.48 -21.16
N VAL A 115 -2.17 -11.15 -21.19
CA VAL A 115 -3.33 -10.23 -21.31
C VAL A 115 -4.05 -10.43 -22.64
N GLU A 116 -3.33 -10.52 -23.76
CA GLU A 116 -3.93 -10.77 -25.08
C GLU A 116 -4.67 -12.11 -25.15
N ARG A 117 -4.05 -13.18 -24.63
CA ARG A 117 -4.72 -14.49 -24.55
C ARG A 117 -5.96 -14.43 -23.66
N GLY A 118 -5.89 -13.66 -22.54
CA GLY A 118 -7.03 -13.44 -21.67
C GLY A 118 -8.20 -12.81 -22.43
N ARG A 119 -7.96 -11.71 -23.15
CA ARG A 119 -8.97 -11.04 -23.99
C ARG A 119 -9.59 -12.01 -25.00
N ARG A 120 -8.76 -12.73 -25.78
CA ARG A 120 -9.26 -13.71 -26.76
C ARG A 120 -10.07 -14.86 -26.12
N ARG A 121 -9.77 -15.24 -24.87
CA ARG A 121 -10.56 -16.27 -24.16
C ARG A 121 -11.88 -15.71 -23.66
N LEU A 122 -11.91 -14.47 -23.23
CA LEU A 122 -13.15 -13.76 -22.89
C LEU A 122 -14.05 -13.62 -24.13
N ASP A 123 -13.48 -13.24 -25.29
CA ASP A 123 -14.20 -13.17 -26.57
C ASP A 123 -14.85 -14.51 -26.97
N ARG A 124 -14.23 -15.63 -26.58
CA ARG A 124 -14.69 -17.00 -26.90
C ARG A 124 -15.55 -17.63 -25.80
N ALA A 125 -15.74 -16.96 -24.67
CA ALA A 125 -16.43 -17.54 -23.52
C ALA A 125 -17.97 -17.68 -23.68
N GLY A 126 -18.48 -17.25 -24.83
CA GLY A 126 -19.89 -17.44 -25.18
C GLY A 126 -20.83 -16.33 -24.72
N GLY A 127 -20.30 -15.24 -24.18
CA GLY A 127 -21.07 -14.07 -23.74
C GLY A 127 -20.34 -12.76 -23.97
N ALA A 128 -21.04 -11.64 -23.93
CA ALA A 128 -20.43 -10.32 -23.99
C ALA A 128 -19.66 -10.03 -22.71
N TRP A 129 -18.45 -9.52 -22.82
CA TRP A 129 -17.70 -9.04 -21.67
C TRP A 129 -17.40 -7.54 -21.78
N HIS A 130 -17.33 -6.87 -20.64
CA HIS A 130 -16.97 -5.46 -20.57
C HIS A 130 -16.23 -5.14 -19.26
N ILE A 131 -15.69 -3.93 -19.20
CA ILE A 131 -15.03 -3.41 -18.00
C ILE A 131 -15.69 -2.08 -17.66
N ASP A 132 -16.18 -1.97 -16.43
CA ASP A 132 -16.58 -0.71 -15.83
C ASP A 132 -15.41 -0.14 -15.01
N ILE A 133 -15.19 1.18 -15.12
CA ILE A 133 -14.28 1.93 -14.25
C ILE A 133 -15.07 3.09 -13.66
N ILE A 134 -15.38 3.00 -12.37
CA ILE A 134 -16.11 4.03 -11.63
C ILE A 134 -15.11 4.93 -10.91
N ALA A 135 -15.20 6.22 -11.16
CA ALA A 135 -14.30 7.24 -10.61
C ALA A 135 -14.97 8.19 -9.59
N ASP A 136 -16.28 8.21 -9.54
CA ASP A 136 -17.08 9.15 -8.75
C ASP A 136 -18.32 8.48 -8.11
N ALA A 137 -19.14 9.30 -7.44
CA ALA A 137 -20.38 8.84 -6.81
C ALA A 137 -21.56 8.75 -7.83
N SER A 138 -21.29 8.19 -9.02
CA SER A 138 -22.28 7.94 -10.06
C SER A 138 -23.28 6.82 -9.68
N PRO A 139 -24.41 6.70 -10.37
CA PRO A 139 -25.41 5.65 -10.09
C PRO A 139 -24.86 4.22 -10.18
N GLY A 140 -23.80 3.98 -10.94
CA GLY A 140 -23.13 2.67 -11.05
C GLY A 140 -22.28 2.27 -9.85
N LEU A 141 -21.96 3.19 -8.94
CA LEU A 141 -21.06 2.94 -7.83
C LEU A 141 -21.50 1.78 -6.94
N ASP A 142 -22.76 1.76 -6.50
CA ASP A 142 -23.23 0.72 -5.57
C ASP A 142 -23.27 -0.66 -6.24
N ALA A 143 -23.61 -0.73 -7.54
CA ALA A 143 -23.58 -1.99 -8.31
C ALA A 143 -22.14 -2.53 -8.43
N CYS A 144 -21.19 -1.67 -8.81
CA CYS A 144 -19.77 -2.07 -8.89
C CYS A 144 -19.17 -2.40 -7.52
N LEU A 145 -19.57 -1.71 -6.45
CA LEU A 145 -19.16 -2.04 -5.09
C LEU A 145 -19.70 -3.41 -4.65
N ALA A 146 -20.96 -3.71 -4.94
CA ALA A 146 -21.54 -5.03 -4.67
C ALA A 146 -20.80 -6.13 -5.46
N ALA A 147 -20.47 -5.87 -6.73
CA ALA A 147 -19.66 -6.78 -7.55
C ALA A 147 -18.27 -7.00 -6.98
N TYR A 148 -17.59 -5.94 -6.52
CA TYR A 148 -16.28 -6.06 -5.85
C TYR A 148 -16.38 -6.96 -4.63
N LEU A 149 -17.36 -6.78 -3.77
CA LEU A 149 -17.53 -7.58 -2.57
C LEU A 149 -17.82 -9.05 -2.93
N ALA A 150 -18.65 -9.32 -3.95
CA ALA A 150 -18.94 -10.66 -4.45
C ALA A 150 -17.70 -11.36 -5.00
N VAL A 151 -16.88 -10.66 -5.83
CA VAL A 151 -15.62 -11.19 -6.35
C VAL A 151 -14.64 -11.47 -5.22
N TYR A 152 -14.52 -10.55 -4.25
CA TYR A 152 -13.62 -10.69 -3.12
C TYR A 152 -13.97 -11.93 -2.27
N ALA A 153 -15.24 -12.14 -1.98
CA ALA A 153 -15.74 -13.30 -1.23
C ALA A 153 -15.48 -14.64 -1.95
N GLN A 154 -15.44 -14.65 -3.30
CA GLN A 154 -15.15 -15.82 -4.12
C GLN A 154 -13.68 -15.97 -4.50
N SER A 155 -12.81 -15.09 -4.02
CA SER A 155 -11.38 -15.13 -4.32
C SER A 155 -10.61 -16.05 -3.38
N TRP A 156 -9.29 -16.11 -3.56
CA TRP A 156 -8.37 -16.85 -2.64
C TRP A 156 -8.04 -16.09 -1.37
N LYS A 157 -8.52 -14.88 -1.21
CA LYS A 157 -8.17 -13.99 -0.10
C LYS A 157 -8.93 -14.34 1.17
N SER A 158 -8.29 -14.10 2.32
CA SER A 158 -8.98 -14.15 3.60
C SER A 158 -10.02 -13.04 3.72
N PRO A 159 -11.12 -13.26 4.46
CA PRO A 159 -12.09 -12.21 4.75
C PRO A 159 -11.42 -10.96 5.32
N GLU A 160 -11.98 -9.79 5.01
CA GLU A 160 -11.50 -8.53 5.56
C GLU A 160 -11.72 -8.47 7.09
N PRO A 161 -10.71 -8.02 7.86
CA PRO A 161 -10.83 -7.91 9.32
C PRO A 161 -11.96 -6.97 9.77
N CYS A 162 -12.22 -5.92 8.96
CA CYS A 162 -13.30 -4.95 9.16
C CYS A 162 -14.16 -4.89 7.90
N PRO A 163 -15.26 -5.66 7.81
CA PRO A 163 -16.06 -5.75 6.58
C PRO A 163 -16.60 -4.40 6.07
N ASP A 164 -16.93 -3.48 6.97
CA ASP A 164 -17.48 -2.17 6.63
C ASP A 164 -16.42 -1.18 6.12
N PHE A 165 -15.12 -1.49 6.32
CA PHE A 165 -14.05 -0.58 5.95
C PHE A 165 -14.00 -0.32 4.44
N MET A 166 -14.01 -1.38 3.62
CA MET A 166 -13.90 -1.23 2.17
C MET A 166 -15.11 -0.51 1.55
N PRO A 167 -16.38 -0.80 1.92
CA PRO A 167 -17.52 -0.02 1.48
C PRO A 167 -17.44 1.47 1.86
N ALA A 168 -17.02 1.77 3.08
CA ALA A 168 -16.86 3.15 3.55
C ALA A 168 -15.74 3.88 2.78
N LEU A 169 -14.59 3.22 2.60
CA LEU A 169 -13.44 3.76 1.85
C LEU A 169 -13.81 4.05 0.39
N VAL A 170 -14.49 3.11 -0.29
CA VAL A 170 -14.89 3.28 -1.69
C VAL A 170 -15.84 4.47 -1.84
N ARG A 171 -16.85 4.61 -0.99
CA ARG A 171 -17.78 5.74 -1.04
C ARG A 171 -17.10 7.06 -0.71
N MET A 172 -16.19 7.09 0.27
CA MET A 172 -15.40 8.28 0.60
C MET A 172 -14.50 8.65 -0.59
N ALA A 173 -13.74 7.71 -1.13
CA ALA A 173 -12.84 7.95 -2.25
C ALA A 173 -13.58 8.41 -3.53
N ALA A 174 -14.82 7.93 -3.74
CA ALA A 174 -15.68 8.40 -4.83
C ALA A 174 -16.06 9.88 -4.68
N ARG A 175 -16.42 10.30 -3.46
CA ARG A 175 -16.75 11.70 -3.17
C ARG A 175 -15.56 12.64 -3.31
N GLU A 176 -14.36 12.16 -2.96
CA GLU A 176 -13.11 12.93 -3.04
C GLU A 176 -12.46 12.89 -4.44
N GLY A 177 -13.05 12.15 -5.39
CA GLY A 177 -12.48 11.98 -6.74
C GLY A 177 -11.24 11.09 -6.80
N TRP A 178 -10.94 10.34 -5.73
CA TRP A 178 -9.78 9.48 -5.63
C TRP A 178 -10.03 8.06 -6.13
N LEU A 179 -11.29 7.65 -6.26
CA LEU A 179 -11.64 6.28 -6.62
C LEU A 179 -11.34 5.95 -8.08
N ARG A 180 -10.80 4.74 -8.32
CA ARG A 180 -10.89 4.00 -9.59
C ARG A 180 -11.27 2.57 -9.24
N LEU A 181 -12.58 2.30 -9.23
CA LEU A 181 -13.13 0.96 -9.01
C LEU A 181 -13.35 0.30 -10.37
N GLY A 182 -12.50 -0.66 -10.70
CA GLY A 182 -12.62 -1.45 -11.92
C GLY A 182 -13.33 -2.79 -11.65
N VAL A 183 -14.28 -3.16 -12.52
CA VAL A 183 -14.93 -4.47 -12.53
C VAL A 183 -14.94 -5.02 -13.95
N LEU A 184 -14.46 -6.25 -14.11
CA LEU A 184 -14.57 -7.00 -15.36
C LEU A 184 -15.74 -7.97 -15.26
N TRP A 185 -16.67 -7.81 -16.20
CA TRP A 185 -17.88 -8.60 -16.31
C TRP A 185 -17.81 -9.57 -17.49
N LEU A 186 -18.40 -10.75 -17.34
CA LEU A 186 -18.76 -11.64 -18.43
C LEU A 186 -20.26 -11.86 -18.32
N GLU A 187 -21.03 -11.30 -19.26
CA GLU A 187 -22.46 -11.09 -19.11
C GLU A 187 -22.74 -10.32 -17.80
N ASP A 188 -23.64 -10.79 -16.96
CA ASP A 188 -23.98 -10.16 -15.67
C ASP A 188 -23.14 -10.69 -14.50
N ARG A 189 -22.06 -11.46 -14.76
CA ARG A 189 -21.21 -12.05 -13.73
C ARG A 189 -19.89 -11.31 -13.60
N PRO A 190 -19.58 -10.73 -12.45
CA PRO A 190 -18.27 -10.11 -12.22
C PRO A 190 -17.20 -11.21 -12.03
N LEU A 191 -16.12 -11.14 -12.80
CA LEU A 191 -15.01 -12.10 -12.76
C LEU A 191 -13.77 -11.58 -12.04
N ALA A 192 -13.55 -10.27 -12.10
CA ALA A 192 -12.42 -9.60 -11.42
C ALA A 192 -12.85 -8.20 -10.99
N ALA A 193 -12.33 -7.75 -9.86
CA ALA A 193 -12.56 -6.40 -9.38
C ALA A 193 -11.33 -5.84 -8.67
N GLN A 194 -11.09 -4.53 -8.83
CA GLN A 194 -9.95 -3.83 -8.24
C GLN A 194 -10.36 -2.45 -7.75
N VAL A 195 -9.88 -2.09 -6.57
CA VAL A 195 -10.02 -0.75 -5.99
C VAL A 195 -8.66 -0.08 -6.04
N TRP A 196 -8.56 1.00 -6.82
CA TRP A 196 -7.38 1.85 -6.88
C TRP A 196 -7.72 3.22 -6.28
N LEU A 197 -6.72 3.87 -5.66
CA LEU A 197 -6.84 5.20 -5.09
C LEU A 197 -5.86 6.13 -5.80
N VAL A 198 -6.38 7.13 -6.50
CA VAL A 198 -5.59 8.09 -7.27
C VAL A 198 -5.62 9.43 -6.55
N CYS A 199 -4.49 9.85 -6.02
CA CYS A 199 -4.33 11.14 -5.37
C CYS A 199 -2.88 11.62 -5.45
N GLY A 200 -2.66 12.93 -5.51
CA GLY A 200 -1.33 13.53 -5.51
C GLY A 200 -0.44 13.05 -6.67
N GLY A 201 -1.02 12.78 -7.85
CA GLY A 201 -0.29 12.28 -9.02
C GLY A 201 0.11 10.80 -8.93
N LYS A 202 -0.45 10.05 -7.97
CA LYS A 202 -0.13 8.64 -7.76
C LYS A 202 -1.38 7.78 -7.80
N ALA A 203 -1.32 6.67 -8.56
CA ALA A 203 -2.31 5.60 -8.54
C ALA A 203 -1.85 4.47 -7.63
N ASN A 204 -2.58 4.22 -6.57
CA ASN A 204 -2.30 3.18 -5.59
C ASN A 204 -3.22 1.98 -5.84
N ILE A 205 -2.67 0.82 -6.19
CA ILE A 205 -3.40 -0.44 -6.37
C ILE A 205 -3.73 -1.01 -4.98
N TYR A 206 -4.87 -0.57 -4.44
CA TYR A 206 -5.18 -0.80 -3.03
C TYR A 206 -5.69 -2.21 -2.75
N LYS A 207 -6.66 -2.68 -3.54
CA LYS A 207 -7.18 -4.05 -3.44
C LYS A 207 -7.43 -4.59 -4.84
N LEU A 208 -7.14 -5.87 -5.03
CA LEU A 208 -7.46 -6.59 -6.26
C LEU A 208 -7.91 -8.01 -5.93
N ALA A 209 -8.87 -8.51 -6.69
CA ALA A 209 -9.37 -9.86 -6.58
C ALA A 209 -9.89 -10.37 -7.93
N TYR A 210 -9.93 -11.69 -8.10
CA TYR A 210 -10.65 -12.37 -9.17
C TYR A 210 -11.29 -13.65 -8.62
N VAL A 211 -12.31 -14.16 -9.30
CA VAL A 211 -13.04 -15.35 -8.89
C VAL A 211 -12.14 -16.58 -9.04
N LYS A 212 -12.00 -17.35 -7.96
CA LYS A 212 -11.23 -18.61 -7.94
C LYS A 212 -11.83 -19.64 -8.90
N GLY A 213 -10.97 -20.38 -9.61
CA GLY A 213 -11.40 -21.35 -10.62
C GLY A 213 -11.59 -20.73 -12.01
N GLN A 214 -11.43 -19.41 -12.18
CA GLN A 214 -11.50 -18.71 -13.46
C GLN A 214 -10.14 -18.18 -13.95
N GLU A 215 -9.04 -18.69 -13.38
CA GLU A 215 -7.67 -18.24 -13.69
C GLU A 215 -7.31 -18.31 -15.16
N ARG A 216 -7.87 -19.31 -15.87
CA ARG A 216 -7.65 -19.48 -17.31
C ARG A 216 -8.09 -18.28 -18.15
N LEU A 217 -9.07 -17.49 -17.68
CA LEU A 217 -9.55 -16.30 -18.38
C LEU A 217 -8.60 -15.10 -18.19
N SER A 218 -7.69 -15.17 -17.23
CA SER A 218 -6.75 -14.08 -16.91
C SER A 218 -7.46 -12.73 -16.63
N ALA A 219 -8.72 -12.79 -16.12
CA ALA A 219 -9.58 -11.61 -15.93
C ALA A 219 -8.91 -10.52 -15.05
N GLY A 220 -8.19 -10.93 -14.00
CA GLY A 220 -7.42 -10.02 -13.16
C GLY A 220 -6.36 -9.24 -13.93
N SER A 221 -5.59 -9.92 -14.83
CA SER A 221 -4.55 -9.27 -15.63
C SER A 221 -5.15 -8.36 -16.71
N VAL A 222 -6.26 -8.77 -17.34
CA VAL A 222 -6.96 -7.94 -18.33
C VAL A 222 -7.48 -6.66 -17.67
N LEU A 223 -8.07 -6.77 -16.47
CA LEU A 223 -8.54 -5.62 -15.70
C LEU A 223 -7.38 -4.72 -15.24
N THR A 224 -6.27 -5.31 -14.77
CA THR A 224 -5.09 -4.52 -14.39
C THR A 224 -4.57 -3.70 -15.58
N ALA A 225 -4.50 -4.30 -16.79
CA ALA A 225 -4.05 -3.57 -17.97
C ALA A 225 -4.98 -2.40 -18.32
N ALA A 226 -6.30 -2.57 -18.18
CA ALA A 226 -7.26 -1.50 -18.42
C ALA A 226 -7.14 -0.36 -17.39
N LEU A 227 -6.98 -0.68 -16.11
CA LEU A 227 -6.79 0.32 -15.07
C LEU A 227 -5.44 1.03 -15.16
N MET A 228 -4.36 0.31 -15.58
CA MET A 228 -3.07 0.94 -15.91
C MET A 228 -3.23 1.96 -17.03
N GLN A 229 -3.93 1.58 -18.10
CA GLN A 229 -4.20 2.48 -19.22
C GLN A 229 -4.99 3.70 -18.76
N TYR A 230 -6.05 3.50 -18.00
CA TYR A 230 -6.85 4.60 -17.47
C TYR A 230 -6.01 5.55 -16.59
N ALA A 231 -5.24 5.02 -15.66
CA ALA A 231 -4.42 5.82 -14.76
C ALA A 231 -3.34 6.63 -15.51
N MET A 232 -2.73 6.05 -16.57
CA MET A 232 -1.66 6.71 -17.32
C MET A 232 -2.20 7.69 -18.37
N ASP A 233 -3.25 7.31 -19.11
CA ASP A 233 -3.73 8.10 -20.25
C ASP A 233 -4.83 9.10 -19.87
N VAL A 234 -5.67 8.77 -18.87
CA VAL A 234 -6.78 9.64 -18.44
C VAL A 234 -6.39 10.46 -17.20
N ASP A 235 -5.91 9.77 -16.13
CA ASP A 235 -5.53 10.44 -14.89
C ASP A 235 -4.16 11.12 -14.97
N GLN A 236 -3.32 10.74 -15.94
CA GLN A 236 -1.99 11.29 -16.16
C GLN A 236 -1.12 11.21 -14.88
N VAL A 237 -1.17 10.09 -14.19
CA VAL A 237 -0.41 9.91 -12.96
C VAL A 237 1.09 9.87 -13.21
N LEU A 238 1.87 10.30 -12.23
CA LEU A 238 3.33 10.30 -12.26
C LEU A 238 3.93 8.97 -11.73
N GLU A 239 3.15 8.21 -10.97
CA GLU A 239 3.56 6.92 -10.39
C GLU A 239 2.36 5.99 -10.24
N VAL A 240 2.56 4.70 -10.52
CA VAL A 240 1.63 3.63 -10.11
C VAL A 240 2.32 2.77 -9.06
N ASP A 241 1.63 2.46 -7.96
CA ASP A 241 2.20 1.82 -6.78
C ASP A 241 1.37 0.58 -6.37
N TYR A 242 2.01 -0.58 -6.24
CA TYR A 242 1.38 -1.83 -5.78
C TYR A 242 1.25 -1.93 -4.25
N LEU A 243 1.66 -0.90 -3.52
CA LEU A 243 1.60 -0.81 -2.07
C LEU A 243 2.31 -1.97 -1.37
N SER A 244 1.59 -2.74 -0.54
CA SER A 244 2.18 -3.79 0.28
C SER A 244 2.39 -5.11 -0.47
N GLY A 245 3.42 -5.85 -0.05
CA GLY A 245 3.71 -7.21 -0.50
C GLY A 245 4.70 -7.28 -1.66
N ASP A 246 5.54 -8.32 -1.62
CA ASP A 246 6.64 -8.58 -2.54
C ASP A 246 6.35 -9.79 -3.44
N ASP A 247 5.10 -9.91 -3.89
CA ASP A 247 4.66 -11.00 -4.75
C ASP A 247 5.39 -10.98 -6.09
N ALA A 248 5.88 -12.13 -6.54
CA ALA A 248 6.74 -12.25 -7.71
C ALA A 248 6.11 -11.69 -9.00
N TYR A 249 4.78 -11.80 -9.17
CA TYR A 249 4.10 -11.29 -10.36
C TYR A 249 4.17 -9.76 -10.51
N LYS A 250 4.36 -9.01 -9.40
CA LYS A 250 4.39 -7.53 -9.41
C LYS A 250 5.57 -6.99 -10.21
N ARG A 251 6.69 -7.70 -10.25
CA ARG A 251 7.87 -7.33 -11.05
C ARG A 251 7.60 -7.30 -12.56
N ASP A 252 6.61 -8.06 -13.03
CA ASP A 252 6.27 -8.06 -14.46
C ASP A 252 5.51 -6.78 -14.85
N TRP A 253 4.81 -6.18 -13.89
CA TRP A 253 4.06 -4.93 -14.05
C TRP A 253 4.87 -3.69 -13.71
N MET A 254 5.86 -3.78 -12.83
CA MET A 254 6.58 -2.63 -12.25
C MET A 254 8.06 -2.69 -12.56
N ALA A 255 8.65 -1.52 -12.87
CA ALA A 255 10.07 -1.43 -13.18
C ALA A 255 10.94 -1.28 -11.93
N MET A 256 10.37 -0.75 -10.84
CA MET A 256 11.13 -0.35 -9.65
C MET A 256 10.60 -1.04 -8.40
N ARG A 257 11.51 -1.24 -7.43
CA ARG A 257 11.21 -1.79 -6.12
C ARG A 257 11.93 -0.96 -5.05
N ARG A 258 11.20 -0.59 -4.01
CA ARG A 258 11.73 0.08 -2.81
C ARG A 258 11.37 -0.71 -1.55
N GLU A 259 12.04 -0.41 -0.46
CA GLU A 259 11.79 -1.08 0.81
C GLU A 259 10.90 -0.25 1.72
N ARG A 260 9.98 -0.94 2.38
CA ARG A 260 9.27 -0.41 3.53
C ARG A 260 9.90 -1.00 4.79
N VAL A 261 10.26 -0.14 5.70
CA VAL A 261 10.95 -0.51 6.93
C VAL A 261 10.13 -0.12 8.17
N GLY A 262 10.46 -0.73 9.28
CA GLY A 262 10.04 -0.25 10.58
C GLY A 262 11.23 0.36 11.32
N LEU A 263 10.94 1.31 12.19
CA LEU A 263 11.87 1.88 13.17
C LEU A 263 11.40 1.49 14.56
N VAL A 264 12.26 0.86 15.34
CA VAL A 264 12.04 0.64 16.76
C VAL A 264 13.06 1.45 17.56
N ALA A 265 12.59 2.10 18.61
CA ALA A 265 13.44 2.86 19.53
C ALA A 265 13.14 2.46 20.98
N PHE A 266 14.20 2.26 21.76
CA PHE A 266 14.15 1.81 23.14
C PHE A 266 14.74 2.88 24.04
N ASP A 267 14.07 3.26 25.12
CA ASP A 267 14.64 4.13 26.15
C ASP A 267 15.40 3.28 27.18
N PRO A 268 16.74 3.23 27.13
CA PRO A 268 17.52 2.39 28.03
C PRO A 268 17.53 2.88 29.50
N ARG A 269 17.02 4.09 29.77
CA ARG A 269 16.89 4.64 31.14
C ARG A 269 15.68 4.10 31.85
N ARG A 270 14.76 3.41 31.14
CA ARG A 270 13.59 2.74 31.68
C ARG A 270 13.78 1.24 31.62
N LEU A 271 13.51 0.55 32.73
CA LEU A 271 13.70 -0.90 32.81
C LEU A 271 12.94 -1.65 31.68
N ALA A 272 11.70 -1.25 31.39
CA ALA A 272 10.93 -1.84 30.30
C ALA A 272 11.61 -1.66 28.92
N GLY A 273 12.18 -0.47 28.67
CA GLY A 273 12.91 -0.20 27.43
C GLY A 273 14.21 -1.01 27.33
N LEU A 274 14.96 -1.12 28.42
CA LEU A 274 16.20 -1.90 28.48
C LEU A 274 15.93 -3.40 28.25
N LEU A 275 14.91 -3.96 28.89
CA LEU A 275 14.51 -5.36 28.71
C LEU A 275 14.01 -5.63 27.28
N ALA A 276 13.24 -4.72 26.73
CA ALA A 276 12.77 -4.83 25.34
C ALA A 276 13.94 -4.77 24.34
N ALA A 277 14.90 -3.88 24.55
CA ALA A 277 16.13 -3.79 23.75
C ALA A 277 16.94 -5.10 23.82
N GLY A 278 17.13 -5.63 25.02
CA GLY A 278 17.84 -6.89 25.23
C GLY A 278 17.21 -8.05 24.45
N ARG A 279 15.89 -8.20 24.52
CA ARG A 279 15.16 -9.21 23.75
C ARG A 279 15.28 -9.00 22.24
N HIS A 280 15.16 -7.77 21.79
CA HIS A 280 15.23 -7.43 20.37
C HIS A 280 16.60 -7.78 19.78
N PHE A 281 17.68 -7.29 20.39
CA PHE A 281 19.03 -7.52 19.88
C PHE A 281 19.50 -8.96 20.05
N ALA A 282 19.15 -9.64 21.13
CA ALA A 282 19.43 -11.07 21.30
C ALA A 282 18.74 -11.91 20.21
N GLY A 283 17.46 -11.66 19.93
CA GLY A 283 16.72 -12.33 18.87
C GLY A 283 17.31 -12.09 17.47
N ARG A 284 17.94 -10.94 17.25
CA ARG A 284 18.62 -10.61 15.97
C ARG A 284 19.92 -11.41 15.79
N VAL A 285 20.67 -11.61 16.85
CA VAL A 285 21.90 -12.42 16.83
C VAL A 285 21.58 -13.88 16.56
N LEU A 286 20.52 -14.41 17.18
CA LEU A 286 20.09 -15.81 17.00
C LEU A 286 19.57 -16.10 15.58
N ARG A 287 18.97 -15.14 14.90
CA ARG A 287 18.47 -15.32 13.52
C ARG A 287 19.55 -15.18 12.44
N ARG A 288 20.74 -14.71 12.76
CA ARG A 288 21.88 -14.61 11.84
C ARG A 288 22.77 -15.85 11.84
N ARG A 289 22.54 -16.77 12.75
CA ARG A 289 23.12 -18.12 12.80
C ARG A 289 22.19 -19.15 12.16
#